data_3c4abb851b94e627a8b7b82a4e3541ac
#
_entry.id   3c4abb851b94e627a8b7b82a4e3541ac
#
_cell.length_a   1.000
_cell.length_b   1.000
_cell.length_c   1.000
_cell.angle_alpha   90.00
_cell.angle_beta   90.00
_cell.angle_gamma   90.00
#
_symmetry.space_group_name_H-M   'P 1'
#
loop_
_entity.id
_entity.type
_entity.pdbx_description
1 polymer ?
#
loop_
_entity_poly.entity_id
_entity_poly.type
_entity_poly.pdbx_seq_one_letter_code
_entity_poly.pdbx_strand_id
1 'polypeptide(L)'
;MVIIMNKIVRSKSKKKGNFLATISLMRNRKGWIQIVEAFVAVLLVAGVLLIVLSRPSPKTDLSNRIYYAELSILREVQTDDTLRAEIINAAEPMPVEWNDARFPTGLKNKITVRTPDYLDCIGKICNMTQTCITDEVEGKDIYAQAITITSTLQELGYRKLNLFCWTK
;
A
#
# COMPACT_ATOMS: atom_id res chain seq x y z
N MET A 1 3.39 11.11 35.08
CA MET A 1 3.83 12.51 35.10
C MET A 1 5.13 12.56 35.91
N VAL A 2 6.27 12.45 35.24
CA VAL A 2 7.60 12.49 35.86
C VAL A 2 8.41 13.54 35.12
N ILE A 3 8.69 14.61 35.78
CA ILE A 3 9.48 15.75 35.31
C ILE A 3 10.93 15.45 35.66
N ILE A 4 11.82 15.35 34.68
CA ILE A 4 13.26 15.31 34.90
C ILE A 4 13.84 16.67 34.54
N MET A 5 14.19 17.43 35.59
CA MET A 5 14.97 18.66 35.49
C MET A 5 16.43 18.31 35.20
N ASN A 6 16.97 18.80 34.10
CA ASN A 6 18.39 18.70 33.80
C ASN A 6 19.07 20.04 34.05
N LYS A 7 20.07 19.94 34.90
CA LYS A 7 20.86 20.99 35.50
C LYS A 7 21.88 21.57 34.52
N ILE A 8 21.80 22.87 34.26
CA ILE A 8 22.74 23.60 33.43
C ILE A 8 24.02 23.83 34.22
N VAL A 9 25.14 23.29 33.76
CA VAL A 9 26.48 23.63 34.24
C VAL A 9 27.06 24.69 33.32
N ARG A 10 27.18 25.91 33.84
CA ARG A 10 27.94 27.02 33.21
C ARG A 10 29.44 26.80 33.45
N SER A 11 30.18 26.62 32.38
CA SER A 11 31.63 26.79 32.37
C SER A 11 31.98 28.10 31.65
N LYS A 12 32.48 29.07 32.39
CA LYS A 12 33.14 30.28 31.87
C LYS A 12 34.58 29.93 31.51
N SER A 13 34.97 30.11 30.27
CA SER A 13 36.39 30.31 29.97
C SER A 13 36.55 31.46 28.97
N LYS A 14 37.10 32.54 29.47
CA LYS A 14 37.64 33.68 28.70
C LYS A 14 38.96 33.21 28.05
N LYS A 15 39.07 33.30 26.74
CA LYS A 15 40.35 33.59 26.07
C LYS A 15 40.10 34.43 24.82
N LYS A 16 40.44 35.70 24.92
CA LYS A 16 40.69 36.57 23.77
C LYS A 16 41.90 36.01 23.02
N GLY A 17 41.69 35.57 21.83
CA GLY A 17 42.76 35.29 20.87
C GLY A 17 42.32 35.91 19.56
N ASN A 18 43.05 36.93 19.18
CA ASN A 18 42.94 37.59 17.88
C ASN A 18 43.25 36.56 16.77
N PHE A 19 42.25 36.05 16.11
CA PHE A 19 42.41 35.18 14.95
C PHE A 19 42.14 36.00 13.69
N LEU A 20 43.04 36.95 13.43
CA LEU A 20 43.27 37.44 12.07
C LEU A 20 44.11 36.34 11.36
N ALA A 21 43.51 35.22 11.06
CA ALA A 21 44.10 34.27 10.14
C ALA A 21 44.05 34.92 8.74
N THR A 22 45.17 35.50 8.36
CA THR A 22 45.52 35.81 7.00
C THR A 22 45.24 34.58 6.14
N ILE A 23 44.17 34.62 5.34
CA ILE A 23 43.93 33.61 4.31
C ILE A 23 45.01 33.82 3.27
N SER A 24 46.17 33.22 3.51
CA SER A 24 47.21 33.05 2.51
C SER A 24 46.60 32.16 1.42
N LEU A 25 46.17 32.81 0.35
CA LEU A 25 45.81 32.17 -0.91
C LEU A 25 47.10 31.57 -1.50
N MET A 26 47.59 30.52 -0.88
CA MET A 26 48.57 29.67 -1.52
C MET A 26 47.88 29.01 -2.70
N ARG A 27 48.17 29.53 -3.88
CA ARG A 27 47.91 28.99 -5.21
C ARG A 27 48.61 27.63 -5.34
N ASN A 28 48.20 26.67 -4.55
CA ASN A 28 48.72 25.30 -4.59
C ASN A 28 47.89 24.52 -5.63
N ARG A 29 48.44 24.36 -6.83
CA ARG A 29 47.78 23.62 -7.93
C ARG A 29 47.37 22.19 -7.48
N LYS A 30 48.02 21.60 -6.51
CA LYS A 30 47.66 20.31 -5.93
C LYS A 30 46.38 20.37 -5.07
N GLY A 31 46.15 21.44 -4.32
CA GLY A 31 44.94 21.59 -3.51
C GLY A 31 43.66 21.73 -4.33
N TRP A 32 43.72 22.39 -5.48
CA TRP A 32 42.59 22.50 -6.40
C TRP A 32 42.17 21.13 -6.96
N ILE A 33 43.15 20.30 -7.37
CA ILE A 33 42.87 18.95 -7.91
C ILE A 33 42.16 18.06 -6.86
N GLN A 34 42.57 18.12 -5.61
CA GLN A 34 41.91 17.35 -4.52
C GLN A 34 40.46 17.80 -4.26
N ILE A 35 40.19 19.10 -4.39
CA ILE A 35 38.83 19.63 -4.24
C ILE A 35 37.93 19.14 -5.39
N VAL A 36 38.44 19.19 -6.62
CA VAL A 36 37.70 18.71 -7.79
C VAL A 36 37.45 17.22 -7.72
N GLU A 37 38.43 16.43 -7.31
CA GLU A 37 38.28 14.97 -7.13
C GLU A 37 37.21 14.64 -6.09
N ALA A 38 37.22 15.31 -4.94
CA ALA A 38 36.21 15.13 -3.90
C ALA A 38 34.82 15.48 -4.40
N PHE A 39 34.70 16.59 -5.16
CA PHE A 39 33.43 17.02 -5.72
C PHE A 39 32.88 16.02 -6.75
N VAL A 40 33.71 15.52 -7.65
CA VAL A 40 33.34 14.51 -8.64
C VAL A 40 32.90 13.21 -7.94
N ALA A 41 33.64 12.78 -6.91
CA ALA A 41 33.26 11.60 -6.14
C ALA A 41 31.86 11.74 -5.50
N VAL A 42 31.57 12.89 -4.89
CA VAL A 42 30.24 13.18 -4.31
C VAL A 42 29.15 13.17 -5.39
N LEU A 43 29.39 13.76 -6.54
CA LEU A 43 28.43 13.76 -7.65
C LEU A 43 28.16 12.33 -8.17
N LEU A 44 29.18 11.50 -8.30
CA LEU A 44 29.00 10.11 -8.74
C LEU A 44 28.18 9.31 -7.73
N VAL A 45 28.49 9.43 -6.44
CA VAL A 45 27.73 8.75 -5.38
C VAL A 45 26.26 9.24 -5.36
N ALA A 46 26.05 10.55 -5.42
CA ALA A 46 24.72 11.12 -5.46
C ALA A 46 23.93 10.68 -6.72
N GLY A 47 24.60 10.64 -7.88
CA GLY A 47 24.01 10.16 -9.12
C GLY A 47 23.57 8.70 -9.05
N VAL A 48 24.42 7.82 -8.50
CA VAL A 48 24.07 6.41 -8.32
C VAL A 48 22.90 6.26 -7.34
N LEU A 49 22.91 6.99 -6.23
CA LEU A 49 21.81 6.96 -5.26
C LEU A 49 20.50 7.41 -5.89
N LEU A 50 20.50 8.47 -6.68
CA LEU A 50 19.31 8.93 -7.39
C LEU A 50 18.78 7.89 -8.37
N ILE A 51 19.64 7.19 -9.12
CA ILE A 51 19.23 6.11 -10.04
C ILE A 51 18.62 4.96 -9.28
N VAL A 52 19.19 4.54 -8.14
CA VAL A 52 18.68 3.43 -7.33
C VAL A 52 17.34 3.78 -6.69
N LEU A 53 17.21 5.00 -6.16
CA LEU A 53 15.96 5.47 -5.54
C LEU A 53 14.85 5.76 -6.56
N SER A 54 15.21 6.09 -7.80
CA SER A 54 14.25 6.38 -8.88
C SER A 54 13.73 5.14 -9.60
N ARG A 55 14.27 3.94 -9.31
CA ARG A 55 13.75 2.71 -9.90
C ARG A 55 12.42 2.36 -9.24
N PRO A 56 11.27 2.49 -9.92
CA PRO A 56 10.01 1.97 -9.41
C PRO A 56 10.17 0.47 -9.20
N SER A 57 9.83 -0.01 -8.01
CA SER A 57 9.81 -1.44 -7.76
C SER A 57 8.72 -2.07 -8.64
N PRO A 58 9.03 -3.03 -9.52
CA PRO A 58 8.03 -3.63 -10.40
C PRO A 58 6.89 -4.30 -9.63
N LYS A 59 7.14 -4.74 -8.39
CA LYS A 59 6.11 -5.28 -7.50
C LYS A 59 5.09 -4.23 -7.05
N THR A 60 5.52 -2.99 -6.82
CA THR A 60 4.64 -1.90 -6.38
C THR A 60 3.66 -1.51 -7.49
N ASP A 61 4.09 -1.52 -8.74
CA ASP A 61 3.21 -1.21 -9.89
C ASP A 61 2.14 -2.28 -10.07
N LEU A 62 2.49 -3.55 -9.97
CA LEU A 62 1.55 -4.66 -10.08
C LEU A 62 0.51 -4.64 -8.94
N SER A 63 0.94 -4.46 -7.69
CA SER A 63 0.04 -4.35 -6.54
C SER A 63 -0.96 -3.20 -6.70
N ASN A 64 -0.51 -2.05 -7.17
CA ASN A 64 -1.39 -0.92 -7.42
C ASN A 64 -2.43 -1.22 -8.52
N ARG A 65 -2.01 -1.88 -9.60
CA ARG A 65 -2.93 -2.27 -10.69
C ARG A 65 -3.99 -3.25 -10.21
N ILE A 66 -3.61 -4.24 -9.40
CA ILE A 66 -4.53 -5.20 -8.81
C ILE A 66 -5.51 -4.49 -7.87
N TYR A 67 -4.99 -3.63 -6.98
CA TYR A 67 -5.81 -2.84 -6.07
C TYR A 67 -6.89 -2.02 -6.80
N TYR A 68 -6.53 -1.32 -7.88
CA TYR A 68 -7.50 -0.54 -8.65
C TYR A 68 -8.50 -1.41 -9.40
N ALA A 69 -8.09 -2.59 -9.87
CA ALA A 69 -9.00 -3.54 -10.50
C ALA A 69 -10.04 -4.05 -9.48
N GLU A 70 -9.61 -4.51 -8.31
CA GLU A 70 -10.50 -4.93 -7.21
C GLU A 70 -11.44 -3.83 -6.77
N LEU A 71 -10.91 -2.62 -6.57
CA LEU A 71 -11.71 -1.46 -6.15
C LEU A 71 -12.77 -1.10 -7.20
N SER A 72 -12.44 -1.22 -8.49
CA SER A 72 -13.40 -0.97 -9.58
C SER A 72 -14.55 -1.98 -9.55
N ILE A 73 -14.24 -3.27 -9.39
CA ILE A 73 -15.24 -4.35 -9.29
C ILE A 73 -16.15 -4.11 -8.08
N LEU A 74 -15.56 -3.88 -6.92
CA LEU A 74 -16.29 -3.69 -5.68
C LEU A 74 -17.17 -2.44 -5.69
N ARG A 75 -16.72 -1.33 -6.30
CA ARG A 75 -17.54 -0.12 -6.48
C ARG A 75 -18.75 -0.36 -7.37
N GLU A 76 -18.59 -1.10 -8.45
CA GLU A 76 -19.70 -1.45 -9.33
C GLU A 76 -20.74 -2.29 -8.60
N VAL A 77 -20.30 -3.27 -7.80
CA VAL A 77 -21.20 -4.06 -6.93
C VAL A 77 -21.91 -3.17 -5.90
N GLN A 78 -21.20 -2.20 -5.33
CA GLN A 78 -21.75 -1.27 -4.33
C GLN A 78 -22.85 -0.34 -4.90
N THR A 79 -22.76 0.01 -6.18
CA THR A 79 -23.67 0.95 -6.83
C THR A 79 -24.87 0.28 -7.51
N ASP A 80 -24.79 -1.05 -7.71
CA ASP A 80 -25.85 -1.82 -8.33
C ASP A 80 -26.80 -2.40 -7.27
N ASP A 81 -28.03 -1.89 -7.20
CA ASP A 81 -29.01 -2.30 -6.20
C ASP A 81 -29.41 -3.77 -6.32
N THR A 82 -29.39 -4.34 -7.53
CA THR A 82 -29.71 -5.76 -7.74
C THR A 82 -28.64 -6.67 -7.17
N LEU A 83 -27.37 -6.35 -7.39
CA LEU A 83 -26.24 -7.10 -6.82
C LEU A 83 -26.18 -6.94 -5.30
N ARG A 84 -26.50 -5.77 -4.78
CA ARG A 84 -26.59 -5.55 -3.33
C ARG A 84 -27.68 -6.40 -2.70
N ALA A 85 -28.87 -6.46 -3.31
CA ALA A 85 -29.95 -7.31 -2.85
C ALA A 85 -29.59 -8.79 -2.89
N GLU A 86 -28.92 -9.27 -3.95
CA GLU A 86 -28.41 -10.64 -4.04
C GLU A 86 -27.45 -10.98 -2.88
N ILE A 87 -26.57 -10.06 -2.49
CA ILE A 87 -25.63 -10.26 -1.39
C ILE A 87 -26.33 -10.28 -0.03
N ILE A 88 -27.29 -9.38 0.21
CA ILE A 88 -28.02 -9.30 1.46
C ILE A 88 -28.87 -10.57 1.65
N ASN A 89 -29.50 -11.06 0.58
CA ASN A 89 -30.37 -12.23 0.57
C ASN A 89 -29.63 -13.57 0.42
N ALA A 90 -28.29 -13.54 0.39
CA ALA A 90 -27.51 -14.77 0.31
C ALA A 90 -27.88 -15.71 1.48
N ALA A 91 -28.19 -16.98 1.13
CA ALA A 91 -28.75 -17.95 2.06
C ALA A 91 -27.77 -18.36 3.17
N GLU A 92 -28.28 -18.47 4.38
CA GLU A 92 -27.55 -19.03 5.53
C GLU A 92 -27.28 -20.54 5.35
N PRO A 93 -26.23 -21.14 5.97
CA PRO A 93 -25.28 -20.51 6.90
C PRO A 93 -24.14 -19.76 6.20
N MET A 94 -23.59 -18.76 6.90
CA MET A 94 -22.40 -18.03 6.45
C MET A 94 -21.12 -18.71 6.95
N PRO A 95 -19.99 -18.60 6.24
CA PRO A 95 -19.77 -17.87 4.98
C PRO A 95 -20.32 -18.60 3.75
N VAL A 96 -20.63 -17.83 2.69
CA VAL A 96 -20.96 -18.39 1.37
C VAL A 96 -19.73 -18.25 0.48
N GLU A 97 -19.20 -19.38 0.03
CA GLU A 97 -17.98 -19.45 -0.76
C GLU A 97 -18.27 -19.38 -2.26
N TRP A 98 -17.24 -19.06 -3.06
CA TRP A 98 -17.32 -18.90 -4.50
C TRP A 98 -17.89 -20.10 -5.24
N ASN A 99 -17.55 -21.31 -4.77
CA ASN A 99 -17.97 -22.58 -5.40
C ASN A 99 -19.27 -23.12 -4.80
N ASP A 100 -19.85 -22.44 -3.81
CA ASP A 100 -21.12 -22.83 -3.22
C ASP A 100 -22.28 -22.55 -4.19
N ALA A 101 -23.22 -23.47 -4.28
CA ALA A 101 -24.44 -23.30 -5.09
C ALA A 101 -25.30 -22.10 -4.62
N ARG A 102 -25.12 -21.66 -3.37
CA ARG A 102 -25.80 -20.50 -2.77
C ARG A 102 -25.16 -19.16 -3.15
N PHE A 103 -23.96 -19.18 -3.79
CA PHE A 103 -23.32 -17.94 -4.20
C PHE A 103 -24.09 -17.31 -5.35
N PRO A 104 -24.49 -16.02 -5.26
CA PRO A 104 -25.34 -15.38 -6.27
C PRO A 104 -24.71 -15.41 -7.66
N THR A 105 -25.46 -15.92 -8.63
CA THR A 105 -24.97 -16.06 -10.02
C THR A 105 -24.77 -14.73 -10.72
N GLY A 106 -25.61 -13.72 -10.44
CA GLY A 106 -25.44 -12.36 -10.94
C GLY A 106 -24.13 -11.74 -10.50
N LEU A 107 -23.84 -11.84 -9.18
CA LEU A 107 -22.59 -11.38 -8.61
C LEU A 107 -21.38 -12.14 -9.19
N LYS A 108 -21.48 -13.46 -9.32
CA LYS A 108 -20.42 -14.31 -9.90
C LYS A 108 -20.08 -13.89 -11.32
N ASN A 109 -21.09 -13.73 -12.16
CA ASN A 109 -20.91 -13.27 -13.55
C ASN A 109 -20.28 -11.88 -13.61
N LYS A 110 -20.73 -10.96 -12.74
CA LYS A 110 -20.19 -9.61 -12.71
C LYS A 110 -18.71 -9.59 -12.36
N ILE A 111 -18.30 -10.30 -11.32
CA ILE A 111 -16.89 -10.43 -10.93
C ILE A 111 -16.08 -11.04 -12.07
N THR A 112 -16.55 -12.14 -12.66
CA THR A 112 -15.82 -12.85 -13.73
C THR A 112 -15.62 -11.96 -14.97
N VAL A 113 -16.67 -11.25 -15.41
CA VAL A 113 -16.59 -10.38 -16.59
C VAL A 113 -15.69 -9.16 -16.37
N ARG A 114 -15.61 -8.67 -15.12
CA ARG A 114 -14.82 -7.49 -14.79
C ARG A 114 -13.39 -7.82 -14.38
N THR A 115 -13.09 -9.07 -14.08
CA THR A 115 -11.72 -9.50 -13.75
C THR A 115 -10.84 -9.41 -15.00
N PRO A 116 -9.73 -8.67 -14.95
CA PRO A 116 -8.77 -8.62 -16.05
C PRO A 116 -8.16 -9.99 -16.36
N ASP A 117 -7.77 -10.23 -17.63
CA ASP A 117 -7.25 -11.53 -18.09
C ASP A 117 -6.01 -12.03 -17.35
N TYR A 118 -5.22 -11.15 -16.78
CA TYR A 118 -4.01 -11.48 -16.02
C TYR A 118 -4.28 -11.83 -14.54
N LEU A 119 -5.54 -11.73 -14.08
CA LEU A 119 -5.97 -12.06 -12.73
C LEU A 119 -6.96 -13.22 -12.71
N ASP A 120 -6.95 -13.92 -11.58
CA ASP A 120 -8.06 -14.75 -11.14
C ASP A 120 -8.62 -14.14 -9.85
N CYS A 121 -9.93 -14.01 -9.77
CA CYS A 121 -10.60 -13.44 -8.59
C CYS A 121 -11.75 -14.31 -8.13
N ILE A 122 -11.90 -14.46 -6.82
CA ILE A 122 -13.03 -15.13 -6.18
C ILE A 122 -13.67 -14.21 -5.14
N GLY A 123 -14.98 -14.34 -4.96
CA GLY A 123 -15.74 -13.62 -3.94
C GLY A 123 -16.14 -14.53 -2.79
N LYS A 124 -16.21 -13.97 -1.57
CA LYS A 124 -16.74 -14.66 -0.39
C LYS A 124 -17.66 -13.72 0.38
N ILE A 125 -18.88 -14.18 0.68
CA ILE A 125 -19.87 -13.40 1.43
C ILE A 125 -19.85 -13.88 2.88
N CYS A 126 -19.71 -12.94 3.81
CA CYS A 126 -19.57 -13.23 5.24
C CYS A 126 -20.45 -12.33 6.09
N ASN A 127 -20.70 -12.76 7.32
CA ASN A 127 -21.24 -11.86 8.34
C ASN A 127 -20.21 -10.81 8.78
N MET A 128 -20.66 -9.69 9.31
CA MET A 128 -19.79 -8.59 9.74
C MET A 128 -18.78 -8.98 10.82
N THR A 129 -19.17 -9.89 11.70
CA THR A 129 -18.36 -10.34 12.85
C THR A 129 -17.38 -11.47 12.50
N GLN A 130 -17.51 -12.08 11.32
CA GLN A 130 -16.67 -13.20 10.93
C GLN A 130 -15.38 -12.71 10.23
N THR A 131 -14.27 -13.37 10.54
CA THR A 131 -13.04 -13.24 9.75
C THR A 131 -13.23 -14.02 8.45
N CYS A 132 -13.16 -13.32 7.34
CA CYS A 132 -13.36 -13.87 6.01
C CYS A 132 -11.98 -14.08 5.38
N ILE A 133 -11.45 -15.27 5.51
CA ILE A 133 -10.19 -15.70 4.88
C ILE A 133 -10.49 -16.72 3.78
N THR A 134 -9.55 -16.91 2.87
CA THR A 134 -9.61 -17.97 1.86
C THR A 134 -8.43 -18.90 2.04
N ASP A 135 -8.70 -20.20 1.98
CA ASP A 135 -7.69 -21.27 2.03
C ASP A 135 -7.48 -21.89 0.63
N GLU A 136 -8.16 -21.36 -0.40
CA GLU A 136 -8.22 -22.00 -1.72
C GLU A 136 -6.93 -21.84 -2.56
N VAL A 137 -5.98 -20.98 -2.16
CA VAL A 137 -4.83 -20.66 -3.00
C VAL A 137 -3.54 -20.75 -2.19
N GLU A 138 -2.90 -21.91 -2.22
CA GLU A 138 -1.59 -22.10 -1.61
C GLU A 138 -0.47 -21.58 -2.54
N GLY A 139 0.51 -20.87 -1.97
CA GLY A 139 1.76 -20.50 -2.64
C GLY A 139 1.70 -19.31 -3.59
N LYS A 140 0.58 -18.58 -3.67
CA LYS A 140 0.46 -17.34 -4.47
C LYS A 140 0.31 -16.11 -3.57
N ASP A 141 0.78 -14.97 -4.06
CA ASP A 141 0.51 -13.68 -3.41
C ASP A 141 -0.97 -13.33 -3.63
N ILE A 142 -1.77 -13.34 -2.55
CA ILE A 142 -3.19 -13.03 -2.59
C ILE A 142 -3.40 -11.57 -2.21
N TYR A 143 -4.13 -10.85 -3.04
CA TYR A 143 -4.62 -9.50 -2.78
C TYR A 143 -6.07 -9.60 -2.33
N ALA A 144 -6.43 -8.90 -1.27
CA ALA A 144 -7.77 -8.98 -0.70
C ALA A 144 -8.34 -7.60 -0.42
N GLN A 145 -9.55 -7.36 -0.89
CA GLN A 145 -10.33 -6.17 -0.60
C GLN A 145 -11.70 -6.56 -0.10
N ALA A 146 -12.26 -5.75 0.80
CA ALA A 146 -13.56 -6.00 1.37
C ALA A 146 -14.44 -4.76 1.33
N ILE A 147 -15.72 -4.97 1.07
CA ILE A 147 -16.74 -3.93 1.22
C ILE A 147 -17.86 -4.41 2.12
N THR A 148 -18.46 -3.47 2.82
CA THR A 148 -19.70 -3.69 3.56
C THR A 148 -20.87 -3.30 2.67
N ILE A 149 -21.78 -4.23 2.47
CA ILE A 149 -23.08 -3.99 1.82
C ILE A 149 -24.11 -3.82 2.92
N THR A 150 -24.72 -2.66 2.92
CA THR A 150 -25.81 -2.31 3.84
C THR A 150 -27.13 -2.31 3.11
N SER A 151 -28.23 -2.24 3.86
CA SER A 151 -29.60 -2.22 3.39
C SER A 151 -29.80 -1.54 2.04
N THR A 152 -30.67 -2.11 1.23
CA THR A 152 -31.29 -1.44 0.09
C THR A 152 -32.60 -0.77 0.54
N LEU A 153 -33.28 -0.06 -0.36
CA LEU A 153 -34.60 0.52 -0.07
C LEU A 153 -35.67 -0.55 0.22
N GLN A 154 -35.46 -1.79 -0.22
CA GLN A 154 -36.41 -2.89 -0.12
C GLN A 154 -35.99 -3.96 0.89
N GLU A 155 -34.70 -4.10 1.13
CA GLU A 155 -34.13 -5.16 1.95
C GLU A 155 -33.31 -4.60 3.11
N LEU A 156 -33.65 -5.02 4.32
CA LEU A 156 -32.91 -4.68 5.54
C LEU A 156 -31.87 -5.75 5.85
N GLY A 157 -30.63 -5.37 5.90
CA GLY A 157 -29.55 -6.29 6.23
C GLY A 157 -28.17 -5.66 6.02
N TYR A 158 -27.16 -6.38 6.45
CA TYR A 158 -25.77 -6.03 6.21
C TYR A 158 -24.93 -7.30 6.05
N ARG A 159 -24.08 -7.29 5.06
CA ARG A 159 -23.15 -8.38 4.75
C ARG A 159 -21.80 -7.78 4.37
N LYS A 160 -20.76 -8.59 4.47
CA LYS A 160 -19.43 -8.24 4.02
C LYS A 160 -19.09 -9.09 2.79
N LEU A 161 -18.78 -8.43 1.68
CA LEU A 161 -18.22 -9.08 0.49
C LEU A 161 -16.70 -8.89 0.51
N ASN A 162 -15.97 -10.00 0.52
CA ASN A 162 -14.54 -10.03 0.31
C ASN A 162 -14.25 -10.50 -1.11
N LEU A 163 -13.35 -9.81 -1.77
CA LEU A 163 -12.80 -10.19 -3.07
C LEU A 163 -11.34 -10.55 -2.86
N PHE A 164 -10.94 -11.72 -3.36
CA PHE A 164 -9.57 -12.23 -3.31
C PHE A 164 -9.07 -12.41 -4.72
N CYS A 165 -7.98 -11.75 -5.07
CA CYS A 165 -7.40 -11.82 -6.41
C CYS A 165 -5.92 -12.24 -6.35
N TRP A 166 -5.47 -12.96 -7.36
CA TRP A 166 -4.07 -13.35 -7.57
C TRP A 166 -3.72 -13.34 -9.05
N THR A 167 -2.44 -13.32 -9.36
CA THR A 167 -1.96 -13.43 -10.73
C THR A 167 -2.04 -14.86 -11.25
N LYS A 168 -2.41 -15.00 -12.52
CA LYS A 168 -2.42 -16.28 -13.23
C LYS A 168 -1.03 -16.88 -13.38
#